data_0aae20f5991ffea5010a7e5a42f56b1d
#
_entry.id   0aae20f5991ffea5010a7e5a42f56b1d
#
_cell.length_a   1.000
_cell.length_b   1.000
_cell.length_c   1.000
_cell.angle_alpha   90.00
_cell.angle_beta   90.00
_cell.angle_gamma   90.00
#
_symmetry.space_group_name_H-M   'P 1'
#
loop_
_entity.id
_entity.type
_entity.pdbx_description
1 polymer ?
#
loop_
_entity_poly.entity_id
_entity_poly.type
_entity_poly.pdbx_seq_one_letter_code
_entity_poly.pdbx_strand_id
1 'polypeptide(L)'
;MRSLCIPLLMLVAAAPVGQAQGAEAADAGTDAPALEAQGSAPDAGDACTTTDECIARKGRGEVCIEARCRPYQDKTDLFKKVGIGEQGDVHPKAFQPLISVLPVVGSNPTQGFLGGVAFIMGIYLGDPETTTISNISANVLYTTKNQFLSGINSVLMLGGNEWQFQGDWRFLVFNQDTFGLGTGPTPVSSGFTLNGYGTTAAVEGAQPMDLNLIRIREHFLKRVTGAFYIGPGIDFDRYYAIHDKLLDLSASPPVVTSHYAYSKVLGFPTGAYNTSGLSLNLLWDSRDSTINPYRGYYAAISYQLNPTFLGSTEDSSLLYGEFRTYIGLSKEVPRNVLAIWVYAQTTITGQLPYLALPAIGWDSRNRTGRGYVQGRFRGTAEIYSEVEWRFRITDDGFLGGVVFANVETFSRAPVSYLGFVDGGQNLFQYLRPAGGIGLRFMMNRQSRTNITLDLTVADKTFGLYIGAGEAF
;
A
#
# COMPACT_ATOMS: atom_id res chain seq x y z
N MET A 1 20.21 -32.25 -7.83
CA MET A 1 20.92 -31.38 -8.78
C MET A 1 20.19 -31.37 -10.11
N ARG A 2 19.32 -30.43 -10.33
CA ARG A 2 18.86 -29.93 -11.63
C ARG A 2 18.14 -28.62 -11.35
N SER A 3 18.85 -27.54 -11.63
CA SER A 3 18.36 -26.17 -11.56
C SER A 3 17.25 -25.98 -12.61
N LEU A 4 16.03 -25.69 -12.18
CA LEU A 4 15.00 -25.13 -13.04
C LEU A 4 15.09 -23.60 -12.91
N CYS A 5 15.78 -22.97 -13.85
CA CYS A 5 15.60 -21.56 -14.13
C CYS A 5 14.24 -21.39 -14.81
N ILE A 6 13.29 -20.79 -14.12
CA ILE A 6 12.04 -20.31 -14.73
C ILE A 6 12.28 -18.84 -15.11
N PRO A 7 12.30 -18.49 -16.40
CA PRO A 7 12.32 -17.09 -16.80
C PRO A 7 10.94 -16.49 -16.54
N LEU A 8 10.91 -15.45 -15.73
CA LEU A 8 9.73 -14.60 -15.55
C LEU A 8 9.51 -13.78 -16.83
N LEU A 9 8.77 -14.35 -17.76
CA LEU A 9 8.36 -13.68 -19.00
C LEU A 9 7.21 -12.74 -18.65
N MET A 10 7.48 -11.43 -18.55
CA MET A 10 6.43 -10.42 -18.56
C MET A 10 5.85 -10.34 -19.98
N LEU A 11 4.68 -10.92 -20.17
CA LEU A 11 3.89 -10.72 -21.38
C LEU A 11 3.21 -9.35 -21.28
N VAL A 12 3.83 -8.32 -21.87
CA VAL A 12 3.16 -7.07 -22.20
C VAL A 12 2.38 -7.30 -23.48
N ALA A 13 1.09 -7.60 -23.36
CA ALA A 13 0.20 -7.63 -24.50
C ALA A 13 -0.09 -6.18 -24.94
N ALA A 14 0.60 -5.73 -25.98
CA ALA A 14 0.22 -4.54 -26.72
C ALA A 14 -0.96 -4.89 -27.62
N ALA A 15 -2.14 -4.36 -27.30
CA ALA A 15 -3.29 -4.41 -28.19
C ALA A 15 -3.14 -3.33 -29.28
N PRO A 16 -3.38 -3.63 -30.56
CA PRO A 16 -3.31 -2.65 -31.62
C PRO A 16 -4.51 -1.70 -31.57
N VAL A 17 -4.22 -0.42 -31.74
CA VAL A 17 -5.22 0.64 -31.95
C VAL A 17 -5.89 0.43 -33.31
N GLY A 18 -7.12 -0.07 -33.30
CA GLY A 18 -7.98 -0.12 -34.46
C GLY A 18 -8.58 1.25 -34.77
N GLN A 19 -8.31 1.75 -35.96
CA GLN A 19 -9.00 2.92 -36.52
C GLN A 19 -10.44 2.52 -36.87
N ALA A 20 -11.42 3.22 -36.26
CA ALA A 20 -12.81 3.16 -36.68
C ALA A 20 -13.05 4.21 -37.75
N GLN A 21 -13.33 3.76 -38.97
CA GLN A 21 -13.89 4.57 -40.04
C GLN A 21 -15.38 4.82 -39.80
N GLY A 22 -15.82 6.02 -40.23
CA GLY A 22 -17.18 6.48 -40.07
C GLY A 22 -18.21 5.73 -40.90
N ALA A 23 -19.43 5.71 -40.44
CA ALA A 23 -20.62 5.45 -41.22
C ALA A 23 -21.65 6.54 -40.99
N GLU A 24 -22.15 7.03 -42.10
CA GLU A 24 -23.12 8.12 -42.26
C GLU A 24 -24.53 7.76 -41.81
N ALA A 25 -25.29 8.82 -41.57
CA ALA A 25 -26.62 8.92 -41.04
C ALA A 25 -27.73 8.27 -41.90
N ALA A 26 -28.80 7.84 -41.25
CA ALA A 26 -30.12 7.78 -41.82
C ALA A 26 -31.14 8.37 -40.80
N ASP A 27 -31.86 9.34 -41.32
CA ASP A 27 -32.92 10.14 -40.74
C ASP A 27 -34.20 9.33 -40.51
N ALA A 28 -34.83 9.48 -39.33
CA ALA A 28 -36.25 9.17 -39.16
C ALA A 28 -36.80 10.02 -38.01
N GLY A 29 -37.52 11.06 -38.34
CA GLY A 29 -38.24 11.90 -37.38
C GLY A 29 -39.44 11.19 -36.77
N THR A 30 -39.70 11.53 -35.49
CA THR A 30 -41.05 11.53 -34.89
C THR A 30 -41.11 12.60 -33.81
N ASP A 31 -42.07 13.48 -33.98
CA ASP A 31 -42.46 14.58 -33.09
C ASP A 31 -42.96 14.09 -31.72
N ALA A 32 -42.44 14.69 -30.64
CA ALA A 32 -43.08 14.73 -29.35
C ALA A 32 -42.82 16.12 -28.69
N PRO A 33 -43.76 16.73 -27.98
CA PRO A 33 -43.74 18.14 -27.64
C PRO A 33 -42.75 18.50 -26.54
N ALA A 34 -42.07 19.62 -26.78
CA ALA A 34 -41.14 20.25 -25.86
C ALA A 34 -41.84 20.76 -24.60
N LEU A 35 -41.41 20.28 -23.45
CA LEU A 35 -41.54 20.98 -22.17
C LEU A 35 -40.44 22.02 -22.09
N GLU A 36 -40.77 23.29 -22.26
CA GLU A 36 -39.86 24.41 -22.03
C GLU A 36 -39.43 24.48 -20.56
N ALA A 37 -38.26 23.96 -20.27
CA ALA A 37 -37.49 24.39 -19.12
C ALA A 37 -36.73 25.66 -19.52
N GLN A 38 -37.18 26.81 -19.08
CA GLN A 38 -36.46 28.09 -19.17
C GLN A 38 -35.20 28.00 -18.30
N GLY A 39 -34.16 27.39 -18.83
CA GLY A 39 -32.79 27.52 -18.36
C GLY A 39 -32.10 28.60 -19.16
N SER A 40 -31.77 29.74 -18.55
CA SER A 40 -30.94 30.77 -19.15
C SER A 40 -29.73 30.18 -19.83
N ALA A 41 -29.47 30.55 -21.09
CA ALA A 41 -28.30 30.15 -21.84
C ALA A 41 -27.02 30.38 -21.01
N PRO A 42 -26.08 29.46 -20.99
CA PRO A 42 -24.86 29.60 -20.19
C PRO A 42 -24.05 30.80 -20.71
N ASP A 43 -23.74 31.72 -19.80
CA ASP A 43 -22.90 32.89 -20.05
C ASP A 43 -21.53 32.39 -20.57
N ALA A 44 -21.19 32.75 -21.82
CA ALA A 44 -19.93 32.31 -22.47
C ALA A 44 -18.67 32.79 -21.71
N GLY A 45 -18.85 33.68 -20.72
CA GLY A 45 -17.80 34.19 -19.85
C GLY A 45 -17.35 33.24 -18.73
N ASP A 46 -18.06 32.13 -18.50
CA ASP A 46 -17.76 31.22 -17.39
C ASP A 46 -16.95 29.95 -17.80
N ALA A 47 -16.76 29.74 -19.10
CA ALA A 47 -15.99 28.58 -19.59
C ALA A 47 -14.51 28.74 -19.24
N CYS A 48 -13.91 27.68 -18.71
CA CYS A 48 -12.49 27.64 -18.32
C CYS A 48 -11.87 26.29 -18.64
N THR A 49 -10.55 26.30 -18.81
CA THR A 49 -9.72 25.10 -18.89
C THR A 49 -8.82 24.96 -17.66
N THR A 50 -8.52 26.07 -17.00
CA THR A 50 -7.66 26.11 -15.80
C THR A 50 -8.28 27.01 -14.73
N THR A 51 -7.88 26.76 -13.47
CA THR A 51 -8.26 27.63 -12.33
C THR A 51 -7.68 29.04 -12.48
N ASP A 52 -6.50 29.18 -13.08
CA ASP A 52 -5.85 30.47 -13.31
C ASP A 52 -6.65 31.38 -14.25
N GLU A 53 -7.31 30.78 -15.24
CA GLU A 53 -8.25 31.55 -16.10
C GLU A 53 -9.42 32.09 -15.30
N CYS A 54 -9.94 31.33 -14.34
CA CYS A 54 -11.02 31.79 -13.47
C CYS A 54 -10.57 32.90 -12.53
N ILE A 55 -9.41 32.76 -11.94
CA ILE A 55 -8.81 33.77 -11.05
C ILE A 55 -8.53 35.07 -11.82
N ALA A 56 -8.00 34.98 -13.02
CA ALA A 56 -7.72 36.15 -13.88
C ALA A 56 -8.98 36.89 -14.29
N ARG A 57 -10.11 36.20 -14.53
CA ARG A 57 -11.36 36.78 -14.99
C ARG A 57 -12.27 37.28 -13.87
N LYS A 58 -12.38 36.53 -12.78
CA LYS A 58 -13.36 36.76 -11.70
C LYS A 58 -12.76 37.12 -10.35
N GLY A 59 -11.44 36.95 -10.21
CA GLY A 59 -10.73 37.25 -8.98
C GLY A 59 -10.43 36.05 -8.13
N ARG A 60 -9.70 36.28 -7.03
CA ARG A 60 -9.33 35.23 -6.08
C ARG A 60 -10.56 34.58 -5.45
N GLY A 61 -10.56 33.25 -5.38
CA GLY A 61 -11.67 32.47 -4.83
C GLY A 61 -12.54 31.77 -5.87
N GLU A 62 -12.23 31.95 -7.15
CA GLU A 62 -12.88 31.22 -8.23
C GLU A 62 -11.99 30.04 -8.69
N VAL A 63 -12.62 28.91 -8.98
CA VAL A 63 -11.94 27.69 -9.46
C VAL A 63 -12.64 27.14 -10.70
N CYS A 64 -11.87 26.52 -11.59
CA CYS A 64 -12.41 25.85 -12.75
C CYS A 64 -12.92 24.46 -12.34
N ILE A 65 -14.24 24.30 -12.27
CA ILE A 65 -14.91 23.03 -11.99
C ILE A 65 -15.84 22.73 -13.17
N GLU A 66 -15.67 21.54 -13.79
CA GLU A 66 -16.46 21.10 -14.94
C GLU A 66 -16.46 22.11 -16.11
N ALA A 67 -15.25 22.59 -16.43
CA ALA A 67 -15.02 23.59 -17.47
C ALA A 67 -15.77 24.93 -17.25
N ARG A 68 -16.12 25.27 -16.01
CA ARG A 68 -16.75 26.55 -15.63
C ARG A 68 -16.11 27.15 -14.39
N CYS A 69 -15.98 28.48 -14.39
CA CYS A 69 -15.57 29.22 -13.21
C CYS A 69 -16.72 29.27 -12.19
N ARG A 70 -16.47 28.70 -11.01
CA ARG A 70 -17.42 28.72 -9.89
C ARG A 70 -16.75 29.27 -8.64
N PRO A 71 -17.50 29.95 -7.74
CA PRO A 71 -16.98 30.36 -6.46
C PRO A 71 -16.43 29.11 -5.71
N TYR A 72 -15.24 29.24 -5.21
CA TYR A 72 -14.61 28.20 -4.39
C TYR A 72 -15.30 28.15 -3.04
N GLN A 73 -16.32 27.30 -2.92
CA GLN A 73 -16.88 26.94 -1.62
C GLN A 73 -16.06 25.82 -1.02
N ASP A 74 -15.10 26.22 -0.22
CA ASP A 74 -14.27 25.25 0.47
C ASP A 74 -14.97 24.72 1.72
N LYS A 75 -15.63 23.57 1.57
CA LYS A 75 -16.23 22.88 2.72
C LYS A 75 -15.18 22.36 3.71
N THR A 76 -13.90 22.40 3.34
CA THR A 76 -12.79 22.11 4.27
C THR A 76 -12.62 23.23 5.30
N ASP A 77 -13.28 24.39 5.15
CA ASP A 77 -13.33 25.43 6.19
C ASP A 77 -13.89 24.93 7.53
N LEU A 78 -14.70 23.86 7.51
CA LEU A 78 -15.11 23.20 8.73
C LEU A 78 -13.90 22.63 9.50
N PHE A 79 -12.95 22.07 8.79
CA PHE A 79 -11.73 21.51 9.38
C PHE A 79 -10.75 22.59 9.84
N LYS A 80 -10.70 23.74 9.16
CA LYS A 80 -9.96 24.92 9.61
C LYS A 80 -10.47 25.43 10.98
N LYS A 81 -11.79 25.46 11.18
CA LYS A 81 -12.40 25.89 12.43
C LYS A 81 -12.00 25.00 13.63
N VAL A 82 -11.63 23.74 13.39
CA VAL A 82 -11.14 22.81 14.41
C VAL A 82 -9.62 22.67 14.39
N GLY A 83 -8.90 23.55 13.67
CA GLY A 83 -7.43 23.54 13.60
C GLY A 83 -6.82 22.39 12.81
N ILE A 84 -7.61 21.74 11.95
CA ILE A 84 -7.17 20.59 11.15
C ILE A 84 -7.02 21.04 9.70
N GLY A 85 -5.78 21.07 9.19
CA GLY A 85 -5.44 21.40 7.80
C GLY A 85 -5.32 22.90 7.52
N GLU A 86 -4.15 23.36 7.14
CA GLU A 86 -3.96 24.65 6.49
C GLU A 86 -4.20 24.50 5.00
N GLN A 87 -5.07 25.36 4.44
CA GLN A 87 -5.12 25.54 3.01
C GLN A 87 -3.97 26.47 2.60
N GLY A 88 -2.99 25.89 1.92
CA GLY A 88 -1.99 26.69 1.23
C GLY A 88 -2.63 27.57 0.14
N ASP A 89 -1.93 28.61 -0.24
CA ASP A 89 -2.28 29.44 -1.39
C ASP A 89 -2.61 28.58 -2.61
N VAL A 90 -3.50 29.06 -3.47
CA VAL A 90 -3.88 28.40 -4.74
C VAL A 90 -2.64 28.15 -5.63
N HIS A 91 -1.58 28.94 -5.45
CA HIS A 91 -0.28 28.73 -6.09
C HIS A 91 0.69 28.09 -5.10
N PRO A 92 1.10 26.84 -5.32
CA PRO A 92 2.10 26.20 -4.47
C PRO A 92 3.44 26.96 -4.57
N LYS A 93 4.06 27.19 -3.41
CA LYS A 93 5.38 27.82 -3.34
C LYS A 93 6.44 26.78 -3.02
N ALA A 94 7.62 26.96 -3.61
CA ALA A 94 8.77 26.15 -3.28
C ALA A 94 9.14 26.31 -1.79
N PHE A 95 9.51 25.20 -1.15
CA PHE A 95 9.95 25.12 0.25
C PHE A 95 8.90 25.55 1.30
N GLN A 96 7.65 25.68 0.90
CA GLN A 96 6.56 25.93 1.82
C GLN A 96 5.82 24.60 2.14
N PRO A 97 5.90 24.10 3.38
CA PRO A 97 5.27 22.84 3.73
C PRO A 97 3.74 23.00 3.86
N LEU A 98 3.01 22.04 3.30
CA LEU A 98 1.57 21.85 3.47
C LEU A 98 1.36 20.77 4.51
N ILE A 99 1.12 21.17 5.75
CA ILE A 99 1.05 20.26 6.90
C ILE A 99 -0.41 19.97 7.24
N SER A 100 -0.69 18.69 7.48
CA SER A 100 -1.96 18.22 8.04
C SER A 100 -1.67 17.33 9.24
N VAL A 101 -2.22 17.68 10.39
CA VAL A 101 -2.18 16.88 11.60
C VAL A 101 -3.58 16.37 11.87
N LEU A 102 -3.74 15.07 11.96
CA LEU A 102 -5.04 14.42 12.03
C LEU A 102 -5.10 13.50 13.25
N PRO A 103 -6.15 13.61 14.08
CA PRO A 103 -6.45 12.56 15.04
C PRO A 103 -6.80 11.29 14.27
N VAL A 104 -6.25 10.17 14.69
CA VAL A 104 -6.56 8.85 14.13
C VAL A 104 -7.33 8.07 15.18
N VAL A 105 -8.50 7.60 14.78
CA VAL A 105 -9.31 6.65 15.56
C VAL A 105 -9.78 5.59 14.59
N GLY A 106 -9.64 4.33 14.94
CA GLY A 106 -10.03 3.25 14.04
C GLY A 106 -10.13 1.91 14.74
N SER A 107 -10.51 0.92 13.97
CA SER A 107 -10.54 -0.45 14.42
C SER A 107 -10.26 -1.38 13.25
N ASN A 108 -9.42 -2.37 13.45
CA ASN A 108 -9.21 -3.45 12.50
C ASN A 108 -8.94 -4.77 13.22
N PRO A 109 -9.04 -5.91 12.53
CA PRO A 109 -8.89 -7.22 13.17
C PRO A 109 -7.56 -7.44 13.88
N THR A 110 -6.46 -6.86 13.38
CA THR A 110 -5.11 -6.99 13.95
C THR A 110 -4.91 -6.17 15.20
N GLN A 111 -5.40 -4.92 15.20
CA GLN A 111 -5.07 -3.92 16.22
C GLN A 111 -6.18 -3.72 17.25
N GLY A 112 -7.40 -4.19 16.98
CA GLY A 112 -8.58 -3.82 17.76
C GLY A 112 -8.90 -2.34 17.57
N PHE A 113 -9.35 -1.64 18.60
CA PHE A 113 -9.50 -0.18 18.56
C PHE A 113 -8.14 0.47 18.70
N LEU A 114 -7.90 1.51 17.92
CA LEU A 114 -6.68 2.29 17.95
C LEU A 114 -7.00 3.78 18.01
N GLY A 115 -6.08 4.52 18.65
CA GLY A 115 -6.13 5.97 18.71
C GLY A 115 -4.73 6.56 18.63
N GLY A 116 -4.63 7.78 18.12
CA GLY A 116 -3.35 8.47 18.00
C GLY A 116 -3.40 9.67 17.08
N VAL A 117 -2.25 9.98 16.49
CA VAL A 117 -2.05 11.14 15.61
C VAL A 117 -1.32 10.71 14.36
N ALA A 118 -1.79 11.19 13.22
CA ALA A 118 -1.10 11.13 11.94
C ALA A 118 -0.68 12.54 11.51
N PHE A 119 0.52 12.62 10.97
CA PHE A 119 1.11 13.80 10.38
C PHE A 119 1.35 13.54 8.90
N ILE A 120 0.89 14.45 8.04
CA ILE A 120 1.14 14.39 6.61
C ILE A 120 1.68 15.75 6.18
N MET A 121 2.82 15.74 5.50
CA MET A 121 3.43 16.93 4.94
C MET A 121 3.66 16.74 3.45
N GLY A 122 3.07 17.63 2.65
CA GLY A 122 3.44 17.84 1.25
C GLY A 122 4.36 19.04 1.14
N ILE A 123 5.44 18.95 0.36
CA ILE A 123 6.37 20.05 0.15
C ILE A 123 7.00 19.97 -1.25
N TYR A 124 7.12 21.12 -1.93
CA TYR A 124 7.89 21.22 -3.15
C TYR A 124 9.34 21.57 -2.80
N LEU A 125 10.26 20.63 -2.99
CA LEU A 125 11.70 20.80 -2.76
C LEU A 125 12.42 21.34 -4.01
N GLY A 126 11.75 22.23 -4.72
CA GLY A 126 12.16 22.90 -5.95
C GLY A 126 10.99 23.70 -6.53
N ASP A 127 11.17 24.19 -7.75
CA ASP A 127 10.11 24.92 -8.46
C ASP A 127 8.89 23.99 -8.67
N PRO A 128 7.67 24.37 -8.19
CA PRO A 128 6.45 23.59 -8.34
C PRO A 128 6.03 23.26 -9.78
N GLU A 129 6.50 24.04 -10.77
CA GLU A 129 6.22 23.78 -12.19
C GLU A 129 7.04 22.60 -12.72
N THR A 130 8.22 22.34 -12.14
CA THR A 130 9.16 21.33 -12.60
C THR A 130 9.41 20.21 -11.61
N THR A 131 9.02 20.39 -10.35
CA THR A 131 9.26 19.42 -9.27
C THR A 131 7.96 18.87 -8.75
N THR A 132 7.83 17.57 -8.73
CA THR A 132 6.67 16.87 -8.13
C THR A 132 6.66 17.10 -6.62
N ILE A 133 5.47 17.21 -6.03
CA ILE A 133 5.32 17.37 -4.58
C ILE A 133 5.94 16.17 -3.84
N SER A 134 6.82 16.46 -2.90
CA SER A 134 7.35 15.49 -1.94
C SER A 134 6.33 15.22 -0.85
N ASN A 135 6.33 14.00 -0.32
CA ASN A 135 5.43 13.59 0.75
C ASN A 135 6.21 12.99 1.91
N ILE A 136 5.89 13.42 3.12
CA ILE A 136 6.30 12.76 4.37
C ILE A 136 5.03 12.47 5.15
N SER A 137 4.83 11.21 5.53
CA SER A 137 3.76 10.80 6.43
C SER A 137 4.35 10.13 7.66
N ALA A 138 3.90 10.55 8.84
CA ALA A 138 4.30 9.95 10.11
C ALA A 138 3.06 9.64 10.95
N ASN A 139 3.15 8.64 11.81
CA ASN A 139 2.09 8.33 12.74
C ASN A 139 2.64 7.85 14.08
N VAL A 140 1.85 8.08 15.14
CA VAL A 140 2.05 7.50 16.47
C VAL A 140 0.69 7.04 16.95
N LEU A 141 0.53 5.73 17.13
CA LEU A 141 -0.73 5.10 17.47
C LEU A 141 -0.55 4.17 18.68
N TYR A 142 -1.58 4.10 19.50
CA TYR A 142 -1.71 3.13 20.58
C TYR A 142 -3.02 2.35 20.41
N THR A 143 -3.02 1.07 20.79
CA THR A 143 -4.15 0.18 20.54
C THR A 143 -4.68 -0.47 21.82
N THR A 144 -5.93 -0.93 21.79
CA THR A 144 -6.52 -1.68 22.91
C THR A 144 -5.87 -3.05 23.14
N LYS A 145 -5.04 -3.51 22.20
CA LYS A 145 -4.21 -4.70 22.36
C LYS A 145 -2.82 -4.40 22.93
N ASN A 146 -2.63 -3.20 23.52
CA ASN A 146 -1.35 -2.74 24.07
C ASN A 146 -0.21 -2.68 23.05
N GLN A 147 -0.53 -2.32 21.82
CA GLN A 147 0.47 -2.13 20.77
C GLN A 147 0.82 -0.64 20.69
N PHE A 148 2.12 -0.35 20.53
CA PHE A 148 2.62 0.98 20.17
C PHE A 148 3.17 0.93 18.76
N LEU A 149 2.63 1.77 17.88
CA LEU A 149 2.96 1.81 16.46
C LEU A 149 3.45 3.20 16.10
N SER A 150 4.67 3.30 15.64
CA SER A 150 5.22 4.54 15.11
C SER A 150 5.90 4.26 13.78
N GLY A 151 5.65 5.11 12.81
CA GLY A 151 6.24 4.99 11.48
C GLY A 151 6.37 6.32 10.77
N ILE A 152 7.37 6.40 9.88
CA ILE A 152 7.61 7.50 8.98
C ILE A 152 7.79 6.91 7.58
N ASN A 153 7.00 7.37 6.63
CA ASN A 153 7.17 7.07 5.22
C ASN A 153 7.43 8.37 4.46
N SER A 154 8.41 8.37 3.59
CA SER A 154 8.78 9.54 2.80
C SER A 154 9.01 9.23 1.34
N VAL A 155 8.63 10.18 0.48
CA VAL A 155 9.02 10.25 -0.93
C VAL A 155 9.44 11.68 -1.19
N LEU A 156 10.74 11.92 -1.31
CA LEU A 156 11.30 13.26 -1.49
C LEU A 156 11.78 13.41 -2.93
N MET A 157 11.30 14.46 -3.61
CA MET A 157 11.65 14.80 -4.99
C MET A 157 12.48 16.08 -5.01
N LEU A 158 13.73 16.02 -5.47
CA LEU A 158 14.68 17.13 -5.45
C LEU A 158 15.22 17.45 -6.85
N GLY A 159 15.66 18.69 -7.02
CA GLY A 159 16.37 19.12 -8.23
C GLY A 159 15.56 18.96 -9.51
N GLY A 160 14.27 19.36 -9.54
CA GLY A 160 13.43 19.17 -10.71
C GLY A 160 13.17 17.68 -11.01
N ASN A 161 12.97 16.87 -9.96
CA ASN A 161 12.83 15.41 -10.00
C ASN A 161 14.10 14.67 -10.47
N GLU A 162 15.27 15.27 -10.37
CA GLU A 162 16.52 14.56 -10.70
C GLU A 162 16.83 13.46 -9.68
N TRP A 163 16.50 13.71 -8.41
CA TRP A 163 16.68 12.76 -7.32
C TRP A 163 15.36 12.44 -6.65
N GLN A 164 15.18 11.17 -6.31
CA GLN A 164 14.09 10.69 -5.50
C GLN A 164 14.63 9.87 -4.33
N PHE A 165 14.27 10.24 -3.10
CA PHE A 165 14.58 9.49 -1.89
C PHE A 165 13.30 8.87 -1.36
N GLN A 166 13.36 7.58 -0.98
CA GLN A 166 12.22 6.85 -0.42
C GLN A 166 12.62 6.26 0.91
N GLY A 167 11.88 6.60 1.97
CA GLY A 167 12.12 6.12 3.32
C GLY A 167 10.93 5.33 3.88
N ASP A 168 11.23 4.26 4.64
CA ASP A 168 10.27 3.49 5.46
C ASP A 168 10.93 3.19 6.81
N TRP A 169 10.59 3.97 7.83
CA TRP A 169 11.10 3.82 9.18
C TRP A 169 9.97 3.42 10.09
N ARG A 170 10.16 2.36 10.89
CA ARG A 170 9.14 1.87 11.83
C ARG A 170 9.75 1.51 13.16
N PHE A 171 9.04 1.86 14.21
CA PHE A 171 9.28 1.36 15.55
C PHE A 171 7.95 0.82 16.10
N LEU A 172 7.91 -0.49 16.31
CA LEU A 172 6.71 -1.19 16.72
C LEU A 172 6.98 -1.97 18.00
N VAL A 173 6.13 -1.79 19.00
CA VAL A 173 5.89 -2.75 20.08
C VAL A 173 4.57 -3.41 19.73
N PHE A 174 4.61 -4.68 19.33
CA PHE A 174 3.51 -5.26 18.59
C PHE A 174 3.17 -6.67 19.07
N ASN A 175 1.92 -7.00 18.97
CA ASN A 175 1.47 -8.38 19.08
C ASN A 175 0.60 -8.71 17.88
N GLN A 176 0.76 -9.90 17.36
CA GLN A 176 -0.03 -10.39 16.24
C GLN A 176 -0.22 -11.89 16.37
N ASP A 177 -1.23 -12.38 15.68
CA ASP A 177 -1.37 -13.81 15.46
C ASP A 177 -0.55 -14.22 14.24
N THR A 178 0.07 -15.38 14.29
CA THR A 178 0.56 -16.09 13.11
C THR A 178 -0.28 -17.34 12.86
N PHE A 179 -0.28 -17.84 11.63
CA PHE A 179 -1.15 -18.93 11.21
C PHE A 179 -0.40 -20.01 10.42
N GLY A 180 0.94 -20.00 10.53
CA GLY A 180 1.81 -20.86 9.73
C GLY A 180 2.17 -20.26 8.36
N LEU A 181 2.56 -21.11 7.42
CA LEU A 181 3.05 -20.69 6.11
C LEU A 181 2.07 -21.08 4.98
N GLY A 182 1.99 -20.21 3.98
CA GLY A 182 1.16 -20.39 2.78
C GLY A 182 -0.27 -19.90 2.93
N THR A 183 -1.04 -20.01 1.85
CA THR A 183 -2.46 -19.66 1.75
C THR A 183 -3.38 -20.89 1.76
N GLY A 184 -2.79 -22.08 1.85
CA GLY A 184 -3.53 -23.34 1.86
C GLY A 184 -4.40 -23.56 3.12
N PRO A 185 -5.23 -24.59 3.12
CA PRO A 185 -6.14 -24.87 4.22
C PRO A 185 -5.45 -25.36 5.50
N THR A 186 -4.25 -25.95 5.36
CA THR A 186 -3.49 -26.51 6.48
C THR A 186 -2.13 -25.82 6.57
N PRO A 187 -1.97 -24.83 7.45
CA PRO A 187 -0.65 -24.25 7.71
C PRO A 187 0.31 -25.30 8.28
N VAL A 188 1.58 -25.23 7.87
CA VAL A 188 2.63 -26.12 8.41
C VAL A 188 2.94 -25.70 9.84
N SER A 189 2.36 -26.35 10.82
CA SER A 189 2.63 -26.00 12.22
C SER A 189 2.18 -26.99 13.24
N SER A 190 1.50 -28.08 12.85
CA SER A 190 0.87 -28.92 13.84
C SER A 190 1.11 -30.39 13.63
N GLY A 191 1.33 -31.12 14.73
CA GLY A 191 1.43 -32.57 14.74
C GLY A 191 2.70 -33.16 14.11
N PHE A 192 3.81 -32.39 14.06
CA PHE A 192 5.09 -32.88 13.55
C PHE A 192 6.01 -33.35 14.67
N THR A 193 7.00 -34.15 14.30
CA THR A 193 8.04 -34.59 15.23
C THR A 193 9.19 -33.60 15.25
N LEU A 194 9.46 -32.99 16.40
CA LEU A 194 10.57 -32.07 16.61
C LEU A 194 11.68 -32.77 17.39
N ASN A 195 12.91 -32.63 16.90
CA ASN A 195 14.08 -33.28 17.53
C ASN A 195 14.20 -32.85 19.02
N GLY A 196 14.28 -33.81 19.92
CA GLY A 196 14.36 -33.62 21.36
C GLY A 196 13.00 -33.52 22.07
N TYR A 197 11.87 -33.41 21.35
CA TYR A 197 10.53 -33.25 21.92
C TYR A 197 9.52 -34.31 21.50
N GLY A 198 9.86 -35.15 20.53
CA GLY A 198 8.92 -36.16 19.99
C GLY A 198 7.81 -35.53 19.13
N THR A 199 6.66 -36.20 19.06
CA THR A 199 5.50 -35.74 18.32
C THR A 199 4.81 -34.61 19.09
N THR A 200 4.59 -33.47 18.44
CA THR A 200 3.99 -32.27 19.03
C THR A 200 2.47 -32.30 18.94
N ALA A 201 1.80 -31.54 19.81
CA ALA A 201 0.39 -31.28 19.68
C ALA A 201 0.06 -30.49 18.43
N ALA A 202 -1.09 -30.75 17.82
CA ALA A 202 -1.62 -29.94 16.74
C ALA A 202 -2.02 -28.56 17.26
N VAL A 203 -1.54 -27.50 16.61
CA VAL A 203 -1.94 -26.12 16.89
C VAL A 203 -2.67 -25.57 15.67
N GLU A 204 -3.98 -25.45 15.75
CA GLU A 204 -4.82 -24.94 14.67
C GLU A 204 -5.18 -23.47 14.90
N GLY A 205 -5.36 -22.73 13.79
CA GLY A 205 -5.84 -21.36 13.82
C GLY A 205 -4.79 -20.34 14.22
N ALA A 206 -5.20 -19.37 15.03
CA ALA A 206 -4.38 -18.25 15.45
C ALA A 206 -3.35 -18.65 16.52
N GLN A 207 -2.11 -18.27 16.30
CA GLN A 207 -1.00 -18.48 17.23
C GLN A 207 -0.49 -17.11 17.68
N PRO A 208 -0.96 -16.59 18.82
CA PRO A 208 -0.60 -15.27 19.28
C PRO A 208 0.86 -15.19 19.70
N MET A 209 1.51 -14.09 19.27
CA MET A 209 2.91 -13.80 19.59
C MET A 209 3.12 -12.31 19.84
N ASP A 210 4.07 -11.99 20.71
CA ASP A 210 4.59 -10.64 20.88
C ASP A 210 5.89 -10.48 20.09
N LEU A 211 6.15 -9.28 19.63
CA LEU A 211 7.39 -8.93 18.95
C LEU A 211 7.62 -7.41 18.97
N ASN A 212 8.86 -6.99 18.90
CA ASN A 212 9.21 -5.61 18.60
C ASN A 212 9.92 -5.55 17.25
N LEU A 213 9.71 -4.48 16.50
CA LEU A 213 10.37 -4.23 15.21
C LEU A 213 11.00 -2.85 15.20
N ILE A 214 12.25 -2.80 14.79
CA ILE A 214 12.90 -1.60 14.28
C ILE A 214 13.18 -1.85 12.80
N ARG A 215 12.61 -1.01 11.94
CA ARG A 215 12.85 -1.00 10.49
C ARG A 215 13.42 0.35 10.09
N ILE A 216 14.47 0.34 9.28
CA ILE A 216 15.04 1.51 8.63
C ILE A 216 15.37 1.10 7.21
N ARG A 217 14.66 1.66 6.24
CA ARG A 217 14.90 1.44 4.81
C ARG A 217 14.98 2.79 4.12
N GLU A 218 16.02 2.97 3.32
CA GLU A 218 16.26 4.19 2.55
C GLU A 218 16.77 3.86 1.17
N HIS A 219 16.08 4.36 0.15
CA HIS A 219 16.46 4.20 -1.26
C HIS A 219 16.83 5.56 -1.85
N PHE A 220 17.98 5.64 -2.50
CA PHE A 220 18.59 6.84 -3.07
C PHE A 220 18.59 6.71 -4.58
N LEU A 221 17.59 7.27 -5.24
CA LEU A 221 17.33 7.06 -6.65
C LEU A 221 17.71 8.31 -7.47
N LYS A 222 18.47 8.12 -8.54
CA LYS A 222 18.82 9.16 -9.51
C LYS A 222 18.07 8.92 -10.81
N ARG A 223 17.48 9.98 -11.35
CA ARG A 223 16.84 9.96 -12.66
C ARG A 223 17.88 9.71 -13.76
N VAL A 224 17.64 8.72 -14.60
CA VAL A 224 18.47 8.40 -15.75
C VAL A 224 17.88 9.03 -17.01
N THR A 225 16.58 8.84 -17.22
CA THR A 225 15.85 9.40 -18.36
C THR A 225 14.34 9.40 -18.12
N GLY A 226 13.64 10.44 -18.55
CA GLY A 226 12.20 10.56 -18.40
C GLY A 226 11.75 10.35 -16.94
N ALA A 227 10.94 9.31 -16.72
CA ALA A 227 10.43 8.90 -15.42
C ALA A 227 11.23 7.74 -14.79
N PHE A 228 12.35 7.34 -15.39
CA PHE A 228 13.15 6.19 -14.94
C PHE A 228 14.26 6.61 -14.00
N TYR A 229 14.34 5.92 -12.87
CA TYR A 229 15.30 6.11 -11.79
C TYR A 229 16.03 4.81 -11.50
N ILE A 230 17.27 4.90 -11.04
CA ILE A 230 18.09 3.80 -10.54
C ILE A 230 18.89 4.27 -9.33
N GLY A 231 19.14 3.38 -8.38
CA GLY A 231 20.01 3.70 -7.28
C GLY A 231 20.12 2.65 -6.20
N PRO A 232 21.08 2.81 -5.28
CA PRO A 232 21.25 1.93 -4.14
C PRO A 232 20.20 2.18 -3.06
N GLY A 233 20.07 1.20 -2.17
CA GLY A 233 19.30 1.32 -0.94
C GLY A 233 20.03 0.66 0.23
N ILE A 234 19.60 1.04 1.43
CA ILE A 234 20.00 0.45 2.71
C ILE A 234 18.73 -0.10 3.35
N ASP A 235 18.74 -1.36 3.73
CA ASP A 235 17.61 -2.06 4.29
C ASP A 235 18.02 -2.72 5.62
N PHE A 236 17.36 -2.34 6.70
CA PHE A 236 17.60 -2.89 8.04
C PHE A 236 16.29 -3.16 8.75
N ASP A 237 16.06 -4.42 9.13
CA ASP A 237 14.97 -4.83 10.00
C ASP A 237 15.56 -5.60 11.19
N ARG A 238 15.19 -5.22 12.41
CA ARG A 238 15.48 -5.95 13.64
C ARG A 238 14.19 -6.37 14.32
N TYR A 239 13.97 -7.67 14.40
CA TYR A 239 12.93 -8.28 15.21
C TYR A 239 13.54 -8.71 16.54
N TYR A 240 12.90 -8.35 17.65
CA TYR A 240 13.40 -8.68 18.99
C TYR A 240 12.25 -8.77 19.99
N ALA A 241 12.55 -9.29 21.19
CA ALA A 241 11.55 -9.58 22.21
C ALA A 241 10.41 -10.46 21.66
N ILE A 242 10.77 -11.43 20.82
CA ILE A 242 9.82 -12.36 20.22
C ILE A 242 9.41 -13.38 21.27
N HIS A 243 8.10 -13.53 21.47
CA HIS A 243 7.55 -14.45 22.44
C HIS A 243 6.29 -15.14 21.87
N ASP A 244 6.37 -16.45 21.70
CA ASP A 244 5.28 -17.33 21.26
C ASP A 244 4.41 -17.68 22.47
N LYS A 245 3.17 -17.15 22.54
CA LYS A 245 2.32 -17.28 23.74
C LYS A 245 1.76 -18.69 23.96
N LEU A 246 1.63 -19.48 22.89
CA LEU A 246 1.13 -20.85 22.98
C LEU A 246 2.26 -21.90 23.15
N LEU A 247 3.52 -21.48 23.07
CA LEU A 247 4.65 -22.40 23.20
C LEU A 247 4.71 -23.01 24.61
N ASP A 248 4.51 -24.31 24.72
CA ASP A 248 4.67 -25.06 25.98
C ASP A 248 5.39 -26.38 25.72
N LEU A 249 6.69 -26.37 25.95
CA LEU A 249 7.55 -27.55 25.77
C LEU A 249 7.45 -28.54 26.92
N SER A 250 6.79 -28.17 28.03
CA SER A 250 6.57 -29.02 29.20
C SER A 250 5.25 -29.81 29.12
N ALA A 251 4.36 -29.42 28.24
CA ALA A 251 3.11 -30.13 27.99
C ALA A 251 3.34 -31.54 27.43
N SER A 252 2.35 -32.42 27.56
CA SER A 252 2.41 -33.77 27.02
C SER A 252 1.16 -34.07 26.19
N PRO A 253 1.24 -34.08 24.84
CA PRO A 253 2.39 -33.79 23.99
C PRO A 253 2.80 -32.30 24.03
N PRO A 254 4.08 -31.96 23.74
CA PRO A 254 4.54 -30.59 23.70
C PRO A 254 3.76 -29.74 22.68
N VAL A 255 3.46 -28.50 23.06
CA VAL A 255 2.81 -27.52 22.18
C VAL A 255 3.87 -26.65 21.53
N VAL A 256 3.97 -26.71 20.21
CA VAL A 256 4.99 -26.01 19.42
C VAL A 256 4.33 -25.13 18.36
N THR A 257 4.69 -23.84 18.35
CA THR A 257 4.17 -22.86 17.38
C THR A 257 4.89 -22.91 16.05
N SER A 258 4.27 -22.38 15.01
CA SER A 258 4.86 -22.32 13.66
C SER A 258 6.18 -21.56 13.63
N HIS A 259 6.25 -20.42 14.33
CA HIS A 259 7.47 -19.62 14.41
C HIS A 259 8.61 -20.40 15.09
N TYR A 260 8.32 -21.03 16.23
CA TYR A 260 9.33 -21.82 16.96
C TYR A 260 9.82 -23.00 16.15
N ALA A 261 8.91 -23.77 15.54
CA ALA A 261 9.24 -24.92 14.71
C ALA A 261 10.11 -24.53 13.50
N TYR A 262 9.68 -23.53 12.75
CA TYR A 262 10.43 -23.01 11.62
C TYR A 262 11.84 -22.56 12.02
N SER A 263 11.94 -21.79 13.10
CA SER A 263 13.23 -21.29 13.59
C SER A 263 14.15 -22.43 14.01
N LYS A 264 13.64 -23.43 14.74
CA LYS A 264 14.46 -24.57 15.19
C LYS A 264 14.92 -25.47 14.07
N VAL A 265 14.06 -25.74 13.09
CA VAL A 265 14.39 -26.58 11.93
C VAL A 265 15.46 -25.94 11.06
N LEU A 266 15.41 -24.62 10.89
CA LEU A 266 16.33 -23.88 10.03
C LEU A 266 17.51 -23.24 10.78
N GLY A 267 17.61 -23.46 12.10
CA GLY A 267 18.74 -22.97 12.90
C GLY A 267 18.65 -21.50 13.30
N PHE A 268 17.50 -20.84 13.14
CA PHE A 268 17.34 -19.45 13.56
C PHE A 268 17.16 -19.31 15.07
N PRO A 269 17.63 -18.20 15.67
CA PRO A 269 17.25 -17.80 17.02
C PRO A 269 15.74 -17.57 17.11
N THR A 270 15.14 -17.90 18.26
CA THR A 270 13.69 -17.73 18.47
C THR A 270 13.31 -16.41 19.13
N GLY A 271 14.25 -15.69 19.76
CA GLY A 271 13.95 -14.47 20.53
C GLY A 271 14.28 -13.17 19.82
N ALA A 272 15.21 -13.19 18.87
CA ALA A 272 15.59 -12.01 18.08
C ALA A 272 16.39 -12.39 16.85
N TYR A 273 16.26 -11.63 15.77
CA TYR A 273 17.06 -11.73 14.55
C TYR A 273 17.03 -10.44 13.73
N ASN A 274 17.98 -10.31 12.83
CA ASN A 274 18.10 -9.15 11.95
C ASN A 274 18.11 -9.58 10.48
N THR A 275 17.61 -8.71 9.62
CA THR A 275 17.98 -8.65 8.21
C THR A 275 18.61 -7.29 7.96
N SER A 276 19.84 -7.26 7.46
CA SER A 276 20.60 -6.04 7.22
C SER A 276 21.31 -6.15 5.88
N GLY A 277 21.05 -5.23 4.99
CA GLY A 277 21.53 -5.38 3.64
C GLY A 277 21.56 -4.11 2.81
N LEU A 278 21.98 -4.31 1.57
CA LEU A 278 21.98 -3.31 0.52
C LEU A 278 21.04 -3.75 -0.58
N SER A 279 20.37 -2.79 -1.21
CA SER A 279 19.53 -3.06 -2.37
C SER A 279 19.97 -2.27 -3.59
N LEU A 280 19.67 -2.82 -4.77
CA LEU A 280 19.67 -2.13 -6.05
C LEU A 280 18.22 -1.93 -6.48
N ASN A 281 17.87 -0.68 -6.74
CA ASN A 281 16.50 -0.27 -6.98
C ASN A 281 16.35 0.34 -8.36
N LEU A 282 15.35 -0.13 -9.10
CA LEU A 282 14.90 0.41 -10.37
C LEU A 282 13.49 0.94 -10.18
N LEU A 283 13.23 2.16 -10.64
CA LEU A 283 11.93 2.79 -10.47
C LEU A 283 11.53 3.53 -11.75
N TRP A 284 10.30 3.31 -12.17
CA TRP A 284 9.60 4.15 -13.12
C TRP A 284 8.43 4.84 -12.42
N ASP A 285 8.47 6.16 -12.28
CA ASP A 285 7.42 6.94 -11.62
C ASP A 285 6.97 8.11 -12.51
N SER A 286 5.85 7.91 -13.18
CA SER A 286 5.19 8.92 -14.04
C SER A 286 3.84 9.38 -13.49
N ARG A 287 3.60 9.16 -12.19
CA ARG A 287 2.37 9.60 -11.52
C ARG A 287 2.29 11.12 -11.48
N ASP A 288 1.08 11.64 -11.64
CA ASP A 288 0.80 13.07 -11.52
C ASP A 288 0.76 13.57 -10.06
N SER A 289 0.80 12.66 -9.09
CA SER A 289 0.89 12.94 -7.65
C SER A 289 1.46 11.73 -6.91
N THR A 290 2.28 11.97 -5.89
CA THR A 290 2.79 10.92 -4.99
C THR A 290 1.79 10.56 -3.88
N ILE A 291 0.79 11.41 -3.64
CA ILE A 291 -0.18 11.30 -2.54
C ILE A 291 -1.47 10.63 -3.01
N ASN A 292 -2.09 11.19 -4.05
CA ASN A 292 -3.34 10.68 -4.63
C ASN A 292 -3.31 10.86 -6.16
N PRO A 293 -2.69 9.93 -6.87
CA PRO A 293 -2.57 9.99 -8.31
C PRO A 293 -3.90 9.72 -9.03
N TYR A 294 -4.14 10.47 -10.08
CA TYR A 294 -5.26 10.28 -10.99
C TYR A 294 -4.82 9.69 -12.32
N ARG A 295 -3.53 9.79 -12.65
CA ARG A 295 -2.94 9.31 -13.90
C ARG A 295 -1.49 8.86 -13.68
N GLY A 296 -1.03 8.00 -14.58
CA GLY A 296 0.36 7.58 -14.66
C GLY A 296 0.62 6.20 -14.10
N TYR A 297 1.89 5.86 -14.04
CA TYR A 297 2.39 4.55 -13.65
C TYR A 297 3.45 4.68 -12.57
N TYR A 298 3.48 3.73 -11.69
CA TYR A 298 4.56 3.46 -10.76
C TYR A 298 4.97 2.01 -10.94
N ALA A 299 6.23 1.75 -11.29
CA ALA A 299 6.78 0.40 -11.38
C ALA A 299 8.13 0.38 -10.65
N ALA A 300 8.27 -0.49 -9.68
CA ALA A 300 9.48 -0.64 -8.90
C ALA A 300 9.96 -2.08 -8.90
N ILE A 301 11.28 -2.27 -9.00
CA ILE A 301 11.96 -3.54 -8.78
C ILE A 301 13.11 -3.27 -7.83
N SER A 302 13.25 -4.07 -6.77
CA SER A 302 14.34 -4.00 -5.82
C SER A 302 14.92 -5.40 -5.62
N TYR A 303 16.22 -5.51 -5.75
CA TYR A 303 16.96 -6.71 -5.37
C TYR A 303 17.80 -6.41 -4.15
N GLN A 304 17.45 -7.04 -3.03
CA GLN A 304 18.08 -6.85 -1.72
C GLN A 304 18.99 -8.04 -1.40
N LEU A 305 20.21 -7.73 -0.97
CA LEU A 305 21.19 -8.68 -0.46
C LEU A 305 21.37 -8.44 1.03
N ASN A 306 21.22 -9.47 1.84
CA ASN A 306 21.34 -9.46 3.31
C ASN A 306 22.51 -10.35 3.75
N PRO A 307 23.77 -9.91 3.60
CA PRO A 307 24.90 -10.71 4.02
C PRO A 307 25.13 -10.63 5.52
N THR A 308 25.62 -11.69 6.11
CA THR A 308 25.92 -11.79 7.55
C THR A 308 26.97 -10.77 8.02
N PHE A 309 27.92 -10.41 7.15
CA PHE A 309 28.94 -9.39 7.49
C PHE A 309 28.36 -7.96 7.65
N LEU A 310 27.16 -7.68 7.17
CA LEU A 310 26.41 -6.43 7.42
C LEU A 310 25.48 -6.54 8.63
N GLY A 311 25.48 -7.66 9.36
CA GLY A 311 24.69 -7.87 10.58
C GLY A 311 23.41 -8.65 10.38
N SER A 312 23.17 -9.25 9.21
CA SER A 312 22.09 -10.22 9.04
C SER A 312 22.33 -11.48 9.84
N THR A 313 21.26 -12.09 10.33
CA THR A 313 21.33 -13.37 11.05
C THR A 313 21.78 -14.51 10.12
N GLU A 314 21.39 -14.45 8.85
CA GLU A 314 21.72 -15.43 7.82
C GLU A 314 21.86 -14.75 6.46
N ASP A 315 22.73 -15.29 5.60
CA ASP A 315 22.87 -14.80 4.23
C ASP A 315 21.59 -15.09 3.43
N SER A 316 21.01 -14.07 2.84
CA SER A 316 19.79 -14.20 2.04
C SER A 316 19.68 -13.11 0.98
N SER A 317 18.81 -13.33 0.02
CA SER A 317 18.43 -12.29 -0.93
C SER A 317 16.94 -12.35 -1.25
N LEU A 318 16.38 -11.16 -1.48
CA LEU A 318 14.99 -10.96 -1.84
C LEU A 318 14.88 -10.21 -3.15
N LEU A 319 13.88 -10.55 -3.92
CA LEU A 319 13.40 -9.77 -5.05
C LEU A 319 12.02 -9.22 -4.71
N TYR A 320 11.89 -7.93 -4.85
CA TYR A 320 10.65 -7.21 -4.72
C TYR A 320 10.25 -6.63 -6.08
N GLY A 321 8.96 -6.66 -6.40
CA GLY A 321 8.39 -6.04 -7.58
C GLY A 321 7.04 -5.41 -7.28
N GLU A 322 6.81 -4.21 -7.82
CA GLU A 322 5.54 -3.52 -7.64
C GLU A 322 5.16 -2.77 -8.92
N PHE A 323 3.89 -2.84 -9.26
CA PHE A 323 3.31 -2.09 -10.36
C PHE A 323 1.99 -1.46 -9.93
N ARG A 324 1.85 -0.16 -10.17
CA ARG A 324 0.61 0.59 -9.96
C ARG A 324 0.29 1.38 -11.22
N THR A 325 -0.99 1.41 -11.58
CA THR A 325 -1.45 2.26 -12.68
C THR A 325 -2.74 2.98 -12.30
N TYR A 326 -2.88 4.18 -12.81
CA TYR A 326 -4.00 5.06 -12.53
C TYR A 326 -4.56 5.55 -13.86
N ILE A 327 -5.79 5.14 -14.17
CA ILE A 327 -6.48 5.40 -15.42
C ILE A 327 -7.65 6.33 -15.15
N GLY A 328 -7.54 7.58 -15.57
CA GLY A 328 -8.67 8.52 -15.50
C GLY A 328 -9.78 8.07 -16.46
N LEU A 329 -10.94 7.73 -15.94
CA LEU A 329 -12.08 7.23 -16.71
C LEU A 329 -12.90 8.38 -17.34
N SER A 330 -12.67 9.61 -16.91
CA SER A 330 -13.34 10.80 -17.46
C SER A 330 -12.34 11.95 -17.58
N LYS A 331 -12.43 12.70 -18.66
CA LYS A 331 -11.69 13.97 -18.84
C LYS A 331 -12.32 15.11 -18.02
N GLU A 332 -13.63 15.06 -17.83
CA GLU A 332 -14.41 16.11 -17.16
C GLU A 332 -14.41 15.93 -15.64
N VAL A 333 -14.23 14.70 -15.16
CA VAL A 333 -14.24 14.35 -13.74
C VAL A 333 -12.91 13.68 -13.37
N PRO A 334 -11.86 14.45 -13.01
CA PRO A 334 -10.52 13.90 -12.76
C PRO A 334 -10.46 12.83 -11.65
N ARG A 335 -11.38 12.88 -10.69
CA ARG A 335 -11.48 11.91 -9.59
C ARG A 335 -12.24 10.63 -9.94
N ASN A 336 -12.57 10.39 -11.20
CA ASN A 336 -13.10 9.12 -11.67
C ASN A 336 -11.94 8.28 -12.22
N VAL A 337 -11.37 7.41 -11.38
CA VAL A 337 -10.10 6.72 -11.62
C VAL A 337 -10.27 5.23 -11.41
N LEU A 338 -9.79 4.44 -12.36
CA LEU A 338 -9.50 3.02 -12.17
C LEU A 338 -8.04 2.89 -11.76
N ALA A 339 -7.79 2.41 -10.56
CA ALA A 339 -6.46 2.16 -10.02
C ALA A 339 -6.22 0.65 -9.91
N ILE A 340 -5.05 0.19 -10.34
CA ILE A 340 -4.65 -1.22 -10.28
C ILE A 340 -3.29 -1.30 -9.60
N TRP A 341 -3.17 -2.22 -8.67
CA TRP A 341 -1.94 -2.50 -7.92
C TRP A 341 -1.59 -3.97 -8.02
N VAL A 342 -0.36 -4.27 -8.37
CA VAL A 342 0.24 -5.60 -8.31
C VAL A 342 1.52 -5.49 -7.49
N TYR A 343 1.68 -6.39 -6.54
CA TYR A 343 2.79 -6.46 -5.61
C TYR A 343 3.30 -7.89 -5.56
N ALA A 344 4.61 -8.07 -5.60
CA ALA A 344 5.24 -9.37 -5.50
C ALA A 344 6.53 -9.28 -4.68
N GLN A 345 6.79 -10.27 -3.86
CA GLN A 345 8.03 -10.43 -3.13
C GLN A 345 8.41 -11.90 -3.08
N THR A 346 9.70 -12.21 -3.23
CA THR A 346 10.18 -13.60 -3.15
C THR A 346 11.60 -13.67 -2.62
N THR A 347 11.88 -14.69 -1.83
CA THR A 347 13.24 -15.07 -1.45
C THR A 347 13.90 -15.74 -2.64
N ILE A 348 15.08 -15.26 -3.06
CA ILE A 348 15.82 -15.78 -4.22
C ILE A 348 16.91 -16.75 -3.76
N THR A 349 17.70 -16.36 -2.76
CA THR A 349 18.78 -17.22 -2.21
C THR A 349 18.73 -17.20 -0.70
N GLY A 350 19.29 -18.26 -0.09
CA GLY A 350 19.34 -18.40 1.36
C GLY A 350 17.96 -18.60 1.98
N GLN A 351 17.88 -18.32 3.25
CA GLN A 351 16.64 -18.44 4.03
C GLN A 351 16.46 -17.21 4.90
N LEU A 352 15.22 -16.77 5.06
CA LEU A 352 14.86 -15.66 5.92
C LEU A 352 14.32 -16.16 7.26
N PRO A 353 14.60 -15.47 8.37
CA PRO A 353 13.90 -15.71 9.63
C PRO A 353 12.39 -15.57 9.45
N TYR A 354 11.62 -16.30 10.26
CA TYR A 354 10.16 -16.43 10.10
C TYR A 354 9.42 -15.11 9.91
N LEU A 355 9.66 -14.09 10.77
CA LEU A 355 8.97 -12.81 10.68
C LEU A 355 9.47 -11.92 9.53
N ALA A 356 10.64 -12.21 8.98
CA ALA A 356 11.20 -11.51 7.83
C ALA A 356 10.73 -12.09 6.48
N LEU A 357 10.07 -13.25 6.48
CA LEU A 357 9.44 -13.80 5.27
C LEU A 357 8.38 -12.84 4.72
N PRO A 358 8.17 -12.80 3.39
CA PRO A 358 7.02 -12.13 2.77
C PRO A 358 5.73 -12.43 3.51
N ALA A 359 4.96 -11.39 3.84
CA ALA A 359 3.73 -11.54 4.61
C ALA A 359 2.74 -10.42 4.31
N ILE A 360 1.45 -10.78 4.26
CA ILE A 360 0.37 -9.83 3.98
C ILE A 360 0.33 -8.69 5.00
N GLY A 361 0.13 -7.46 4.53
CA GLY A 361 0.06 -6.26 5.36
C GLY A 361 1.41 -5.76 5.88
N TRP A 362 2.54 -6.31 5.42
CA TRP A 362 3.88 -5.88 5.81
C TRP A 362 4.62 -5.06 4.72
N ASP A 363 3.92 -4.71 3.65
CA ASP A 363 4.37 -3.73 2.65
C ASP A 363 4.66 -2.36 3.28
N SER A 364 5.29 -1.45 2.53
CA SER A 364 5.68 -0.11 3.02
C SER A 364 4.50 0.74 3.49
N ARG A 365 3.28 0.44 3.04
CA ARG A 365 2.05 1.16 3.39
C ARG A 365 1.16 0.42 4.38
N ASN A 366 1.48 -0.83 4.75
CA ASN A 366 0.62 -1.73 5.55
C ASN A 366 -0.78 -1.88 4.95
N ARG A 367 -0.89 -2.03 3.62
CA ARG A 367 -2.16 -2.02 2.89
C ARG A 367 -2.44 -3.27 2.08
N THR A 368 -1.42 -4.12 1.81
CA THR A 368 -1.69 -5.41 1.17
C THR A 368 -2.63 -6.24 2.05
N GLY A 369 -3.58 -6.93 1.41
CA GLY A 369 -4.53 -7.81 2.10
C GLY A 369 -5.58 -7.11 2.96
N ARG A 370 -6.07 -5.94 2.54
CA ARG A 370 -7.21 -5.30 3.20
C ARG A 370 -8.39 -6.29 3.32
N GLY A 371 -8.84 -6.51 4.56
CA GLY A 371 -9.84 -7.52 4.90
C GLY A 371 -9.30 -8.66 5.74
N TYR A 372 -8.01 -8.98 5.63
CA TYR A 372 -7.34 -9.98 6.44
C TYR A 372 -6.56 -9.39 7.62
N VAL A 373 -6.31 -10.21 8.62
CA VAL A 373 -5.40 -9.86 9.73
C VAL A 373 -3.98 -9.74 9.17
N GLN A 374 -3.26 -8.71 9.55
CA GLN A 374 -1.85 -8.52 9.18
C GLN A 374 -1.02 -9.75 9.56
N GLY A 375 -0.24 -10.26 8.62
CA GLY A 375 0.53 -11.50 8.80
C GLY A 375 -0.30 -12.79 8.77
N ARG A 376 -1.61 -12.73 8.38
CA ARG A 376 -2.46 -13.91 8.23
C ARG A 376 -1.86 -14.95 7.28
N PHE A 377 -1.27 -14.47 6.20
CA PHE A 377 -0.55 -15.29 5.24
C PHE A 377 0.90 -14.86 5.18
N ARG A 378 1.77 -15.84 5.11
CA ARG A 378 3.22 -15.69 5.11
C ARG A 378 3.84 -16.81 4.30
N GLY A 379 4.93 -16.54 3.59
CA GLY A 379 5.56 -17.58 2.78
C GLY A 379 6.89 -17.15 2.17
N THR A 380 7.49 -18.02 1.36
CA THR A 380 8.74 -17.74 0.66
C THR A 380 8.58 -16.83 -0.54
N ALA A 381 7.37 -16.80 -1.12
CA ALA A 381 6.98 -15.83 -2.12
C ALA A 381 5.53 -15.41 -1.92
N GLU A 382 5.22 -14.19 -2.34
CA GLU A 382 3.94 -13.50 -2.24
C GLU A 382 3.60 -12.84 -3.56
N ILE A 383 2.35 -12.95 -3.98
CA ILE A 383 1.75 -12.10 -5.01
C ILE A 383 0.42 -11.58 -4.48
N TYR A 384 0.26 -10.28 -4.58
CA TYR A 384 -0.95 -9.54 -4.26
C TYR A 384 -1.40 -8.72 -5.45
N SER A 385 -2.70 -8.62 -5.68
CA SER A 385 -3.28 -7.76 -6.69
C SER A 385 -4.55 -7.11 -6.17
N GLU A 386 -4.72 -5.82 -6.47
CA GLU A 386 -5.91 -5.05 -6.09
C GLU A 386 -6.34 -4.16 -7.24
N VAL A 387 -7.65 -4.03 -7.40
CA VAL A 387 -8.30 -3.10 -8.32
C VAL A 387 -9.25 -2.22 -7.54
N GLU A 388 -9.15 -0.90 -7.73
CA GLU A 388 -10.02 0.10 -7.13
C GLU A 388 -10.69 0.95 -8.21
N TRP A 389 -11.98 1.15 -8.08
CA TRP A 389 -12.69 2.22 -8.75
C TRP A 389 -12.96 3.35 -7.76
N ARG A 390 -12.26 4.47 -7.96
CA ARG A 390 -12.39 5.70 -7.17
C ARG A 390 -13.27 6.67 -7.94
N PHE A 391 -14.31 7.21 -7.30
CA PHE A 391 -15.28 8.07 -7.96
C PHE A 391 -15.68 9.24 -7.07
N ARG A 392 -16.17 10.30 -7.71
CA ARG A 392 -16.70 11.48 -7.06
C ARG A 392 -18.18 11.27 -6.72
N ILE A 393 -18.61 11.65 -5.52
CA ILE A 393 -20.00 11.63 -5.08
C ILE A 393 -20.58 13.04 -5.15
N THR A 394 -19.87 14.06 -4.58
CA THR A 394 -20.36 15.44 -4.60
C THR A 394 -19.68 16.25 -5.72
N ASP A 395 -20.41 17.20 -6.31
CA ASP A 395 -19.94 17.99 -7.45
C ASP A 395 -18.69 18.82 -7.14
N ASP A 396 -18.57 19.30 -5.90
CA ASP A 396 -17.39 20.01 -5.43
C ASP A 396 -16.19 19.09 -5.18
N GLY A 397 -16.37 17.76 -5.29
CA GLY A 397 -15.33 16.77 -5.05
C GLY A 397 -14.93 16.63 -3.59
N PHE A 398 -15.66 17.19 -2.62
CA PHE A 398 -15.39 17.00 -1.20
C PHE A 398 -15.59 15.55 -0.79
N LEU A 399 -16.72 14.94 -1.19
CA LEU A 399 -17.02 13.54 -0.92
C LEU A 399 -16.80 12.71 -2.18
N GLY A 400 -16.07 11.62 -2.03
CA GLY A 400 -15.87 10.56 -3.02
C GLY A 400 -16.12 9.20 -2.42
N GLY A 401 -16.10 8.18 -3.27
CA GLY A 401 -16.22 6.79 -2.90
C GLY A 401 -15.17 5.92 -3.57
N VAL A 402 -15.02 4.71 -3.06
CA VAL A 402 -14.23 3.65 -3.67
C VAL A 402 -14.98 2.32 -3.57
N VAL A 403 -14.84 1.51 -4.59
CA VAL A 403 -15.16 0.07 -4.59
C VAL A 403 -13.88 -0.64 -4.97
N PHE A 404 -13.51 -1.69 -4.25
CA PHE A 404 -12.28 -2.43 -4.51
C PHE A 404 -12.43 -3.92 -4.31
N ALA A 405 -11.58 -4.65 -5.00
CA ALA A 405 -11.39 -6.09 -4.84
C ALA A 405 -9.90 -6.40 -4.88
N ASN A 406 -9.47 -7.32 -4.04
CA ASN A 406 -8.10 -7.80 -4.01
C ASN A 406 -8.03 -9.32 -3.95
N VAL A 407 -6.87 -9.86 -4.29
CA VAL A 407 -6.55 -11.28 -4.21
C VAL A 407 -5.08 -11.45 -3.89
N GLU A 408 -4.77 -12.45 -3.08
CA GLU A 408 -3.42 -12.78 -2.69
C GLU A 408 -3.14 -14.28 -2.75
N THR A 409 -1.87 -14.62 -2.90
CA THR A 409 -1.36 -15.99 -2.87
C THR A 409 0.07 -16.00 -2.35
N PHE A 410 0.38 -17.06 -1.61
CA PHE A 410 1.72 -17.28 -1.06
C PHE A 410 2.20 -18.67 -1.42
N SER A 411 3.52 -18.79 -1.63
CA SER A 411 4.18 -20.10 -1.70
C SER A 411 4.89 -20.40 -0.37
N ARG A 412 5.13 -21.66 -0.12
CA ARG A 412 6.05 -22.12 0.91
C ARG A 412 6.96 -23.20 0.34
N ALA A 413 8.23 -23.20 0.73
CA ALA A 413 9.15 -24.23 0.33
C ALA A 413 8.73 -25.57 0.94
N PRO A 414 8.99 -26.70 0.27
CA PRO A 414 8.90 -28.01 0.88
C PRO A 414 9.83 -28.08 2.11
N VAL A 415 9.31 -28.56 3.22
CA VAL A 415 10.08 -28.72 4.46
C VAL A 415 9.95 -30.15 4.93
N SER A 416 11.10 -30.74 5.24
CA SER A 416 11.16 -32.06 5.88
C SER A 416 11.52 -31.87 7.34
N TYR A 417 10.57 -32.18 8.20
CA TYR A 417 10.80 -32.35 9.63
C TYR A 417 11.02 -33.82 9.92
N LEU A 418 11.64 -34.14 11.05
CA LEU A 418 11.83 -35.53 11.43
C LEU A 418 10.46 -36.25 11.52
N GLY A 419 10.21 -37.13 10.56
CA GLY A 419 8.97 -37.89 10.47
C GLY A 419 7.78 -37.21 9.82
N PHE A 420 7.90 -35.95 9.41
CA PHE A 420 6.87 -35.22 8.68
C PHE A 420 7.45 -34.56 7.42
N VAL A 421 6.81 -34.77 6.29
CA VAL A 421 7.20 -34.16 5.02
C VAL A 421 6.03 -33.30 4.54
N ASP A 422 6.23 -31.99 4.47
CA ASP A 422 5.32 -31.10 3.77
C ASP A 422 5.81 -30.89 2.34
N GLY A 423 4.99 -31.23 1.36
CA GLY A 423 5.29 -31.06 -0.07
C GLY A 423 5.42 -29.62 -0.52
N GLY A 424 5.23 -28.66 0.38
CA GLY A 424 5.22 -27.24 0.06
C GLY A 424 3.91 -26.77 -0.57
N GLN A 425 3.91 -25.54 -1.05
CA GLN A 425 2.79 -24.92 -1.75
C GLN A 425 3.32 -24.00 -2.84
N ASN A 426 2.82 -24.15 -4.05
CA ASN A 426 3.14 -23.26 -5.16
C ASN A 426 2.27 -21.99 -5.12
N LEU A 427 2.78 -20.91 -5.73
CA LEU A 427 1.96 -19.73 -6.03
C LEU A 427 0.73 -20.13 -6.89
N PHE A 428 -0.38 -19.43 -6.70
CA PHE A 428 -1.67 -19.65 -7.38
C PHE A 428 -2.38 -20.97 -7.06
N GLN A 429 -1.81 -21.82 -6.22
CA GLN A 429 -2.46 -23.04 -5.77
C GLN A 429 -3.69 -22.75 -4.91
N TYR A 430 -3.62 -21.72 -4.06
CA TYR A 430 -4.72 -21.23 -3.24
C TYR A 430 -4.76 -19.72 -3.30
N LEU A 431 -5.88 -19.19 -3.80
CA LEU A 431 -6.17 -17.76 -3.88
C LEU A 431 -7.05 -17.34 -2.73
N ARG A 432 -6.76 -16.17 -2.13
CA ARG A 432 -7.52 -15.59 -1.03
C ARG A 432 -8.07 -14.23 -1.45
N PRO A 433 -9.33 -14.17 -1.93
CA PRO A 433 -9.96 -12.93 -2.32
C PRO A 433 -10.48 -12.16 -1.12
N ALA A 434 -10.50 -10.84 -1.25
CA ALA A 434 -11.23 -9.92 -0.37
C ALA A 434 -11.72 -8.73 -1.19
N GLY A 435 -12.57 -7.90 -0.58
CA GLY A 435 -13.08 -6.70 -1.23
C GLY A 435 -13.77 -5.78 -0.26
N GLY A 436 -14.19 -4.62 -0.77
CA GLY A 436 -14.84 -3.66 0.08
C GLY A 436 -15.29 -2.41 -0.64
N ILE A 437 -15.83 -1.50 0.16
CA ILE A 437 -16.28 -0.18 -0.25
C ILE A 437 -15.74 0.87 0.72
N GLY A 438 -15.62 2.10 0.28
CA GLY A 438 -15.18 3.15 1.19
C GLY A 438 -15.60 4.55 0.78
N LEU A 439 -15.46 5.46 1.74
CA LEU A 439 -15.69 6.90 1.56
C LEU A 439 -14.37 7.65 1.57
N ARG A 440 -14.34 8.75 0.86
CA ARG A 440 -13.19 9.64 0.68
C ARG A 440 -13.60 11.08 0.95
N PHE A 441 -13.09 11.67 2.03
CA PHE A 441 -13.32 13.04 2.39
C PHE A 441 -12.08 13.87 2.03
N MET A 442 -12.18 14.79 1.09
CA MET A 442 -11.07 15.65 0.67
C MET A 442 -10.72 16.64 1.77
N MET A 443 -9.53 16.45 2.36
CA MET A 443 -9.01 17.34 3.41
C MET A 443 -8.25 18.54 2.84
N ASN A 444 -7.42 18.26 1.87
CA ASN A 444 -6.58 19.27 1.22
C ASN A 444 -6.59 19.03 -0.28
N ARG A 445 -7.10 20.00 -1.02
CA ARG A 445 -7.24 19.90 -2.49
C ARG A 445 -5.91 20.02 -3.19
N GLN A 446 -5.00 20.83 -2.67
CA GLN A 446 -3.71 21.10 -3.28
C GLN A 446 -2.79 19.88 -3.20
N SER A 447 -2.69 19.25 -2.02
CA SER A 447 -1.96 18.00 -1.84
C SER A 447 -2.76 16.75 -2.23
N ARG A 448 -4.07 16.90 -2.52
CA ARG A 448 -5.03 15.81 -2.79
C ARG A 448 -5.15 14.82 -1.63
N THR A 449 -4.96 15.28 -0.39
CA THR A 449 -5.05 14.42 0.79
C THR A 449 -6.52 14.16 1.14
N ASN A 450 -6.88 12.87 1.26
CA ASN A 450 -8.19 12.41 1.71
C ASN A 450 -8.12 11.82 3.13
N ILE A 451 -9.22 11.97 3.90
CA ILE A 451 -9.55 11.00 4.94
C ILE A 451 -10.28 9.84 4.27
N THR A 452 -9.94 8.64 4.65
CA THR A 452 -10.49 7.39 4.10
C THR A 452 -11.23 6.62 5.18
N LEU A 453 -12.36 6.05 4.81
CA LEU A 453 -13.14 5.13 5.64
C LEU A 453 -13.51 3.92 4.77
N ASP A 454 -12.90 2.76 5.03
CA ASP A 454 -13.09 1.55 4.25
C ASP A 454 -13.73 0.44 5.08
N LEU A 455 -14.78 -0.16 4.54
CA LEU A 455 -15.38 -1.41 5.03
C LEU A 455 -14.92 -2.55 4.12
N THR A 456 -14.40 -3.61 4.71
CA THR A 456 -13.82 -4.73 3.98
C THR A 456 -14.39 -6.06 4.45
N VAL A 457 -14.50 -7.01 3.54
CA VAL A 457 -14.91 -8.37 3.82
C VAL A 457 -13.93 -9.34 3.17
N ALA A 458 -13.54 -10.36 3.92
CA ALA A 458 -12.71 -11.46 3.45
C ALA A 458 -13.21 -12.81 4.04
N ASP A 459 -12.50 -13.92 3.75
CA ASP A 459 -12.87 -15.21 4.31
C ASP A 459 -12.81 -15.18 5.85
N LYS A 460 -13.97 -15.34 6.51
CA LYS A 460 -14.16 -15.35 7.97
C LYS A 460 -13.68 -14.10 8.71
N THR A 461 -13.51 -12.95 8.01
CA THR A 461 -13.07 -11.70 8.65
C THR A 461 -13.72 -10.50 7.97
N PHE A 462 -13.86 -9.42 8.72
CA PHE A 462 -14.23 -8.11 8.21
C PHE A 462 -13.32 -7.06 8.86
N GLY A 463 -13.20 -5.90 8.23
CA GLY A 463 -12.39 -4.80 8.76
C GLY A 463 -13.06 -3.46 8.50
N LEU A 464 -12.84 -2.54 9.44
CA LEU A 464 -13.12 -1.12 9.30
C LEU A 464 -11.78 -0.39 9.40
N TYR A 465 -11.41 0.31 8.34
CA TYR A 465 -10.15 1.05 8.27
C TYR A 465 -10.45 2.54 8.16
N ILE A 466 -9.89 3.32 9.07
CA ILE A 466 -9.92 4.78 9.01
C ILE A 466 -8.48 5.25 8.86
N GLY A 467 -8.23 6.13 7.91
CA GLY A 467 -6.89 6.57 7.60
C GLY A 467 -6.85 7.89 6.85
N ALA A 468 -5.64 8.28 6.47
CA ALA A 468 -5.38 9.41 5.61
C ALA A 468 -4.54 8.97 4.40
N GLY A 469 -4.84 9.55 3.24
CA GLY A 469 -4.26 9.13 1.96
C GLY A 469 -4.95 7.92 1.36
N GLU A 470 -4.63 7.60 0.11
CA GLU A 470 -5.16 6.42 -0.57
C GLU A 470 -4.39 5.14 -0.18
N ALA A 471 -4.94 3.98 -0.53
CA ALA A 471 -4.32 2.70 -0.21
C ALA A 471 -2.98 2.53 -0.97
N PHE A 472 -2.93 2.96 -2.24
CA PHE A 472 -1.74 2.92 -3.10
C PHE A 472 -1.73 4.01 -4.16
#